data_c46bc5f3f14568622cb3dd20b1ff27bc
#
_entry.id   c46bc5f3f14568622cb3dd20b1ff27bc
#
_cell.length_a   1.000
_cell.length_b   1.000
_cell.length_c   1.000
_cell.angle_alpha   90.00
_cell.angle_beta   90.00
_cell.angle_gamma   90.00
#
_symmetry.space_group_name_H-M   'P 1'
#
loop_
_entity.id
_entity.type
_entity.pdbx_description
1 polymer ?
#
loop_
_entity_poly.entity_id
_entity_poly.type
_entity_poly.pdbx_seq_one_letter_code
_entity_poly.pdbx_strand_id
1 'polypeptide(L)'
;MKKLILLSILLIVGCDEFAPTDHTHTQTQDVYGCTDAVATNFDSTATIFDNTCEYPFVFLNPTEGEIWCIGSTYTIEWTGGNINDIIGRLHYSDVDANTVELSIATDIVNSGSYEWVAEVGVFGIGEKRLYIENKQQTQWKHSAVFSIIDCNNN
;
A
#
# COMPACT_ATOMS: atom_id res chain seq x y z
N MET A 1 -56.54 77.09 5.40
CA MET A 1 -55.46 76.18 5.18
C MET A 1 -55.26 75.32 6.46
N LYS A 2 -55.89 74.18 6.50
CA LYS A 2 -55.90 73.31 7.68
C LYS A 2 -54.84 72.22 7.49
N LYS A 3 -53.83 72.23 8.35
CA LYS A 3 -52.83 71.11 8.41
C LYS A 3 -53.45 69.95 9.14
N LEU A 4 -53.57 68.83 8.45
CA LEU A 4 -53.91 67.49 9.02
C LEU A 4 -52.66 66.86 9.57
N ILE A 5 -52.57 66.63 10.89
CA ILE A 5 -51.49 65.88 11.52
C ILE A 5 -51.98 64.45 11.62
N LEU A 6 -51.39 63.57 10.83
CA LEU A 6 -51.59 62.14 10.92
C LEU A 6 -50.68 61.60 12.02
N LEU A 7 -51.29 61.12 13.10
CA LEU A 7 -50.65 60.45 14.20
C LEU A 7 -50.49 59.01 13.81
N SER A 8 -49.27 58.59 13.41
CA SER A 8 -48.94 57.15 13.16
C SER A 8 -48.64 56.47 14.47
N ILE A 9 -49.52 55.56 14.84
CA ILE A 9 -49.35 54.67 15.97
C ILE A 9 -48.32 53.61 15.54
N LEU A 10 -47.12 53.66 16.14
CA LEU A 10 -46.07 52.64 15.98
C LEU A 10 -46.43 51.47 16.88
N LEU A 11 -46.94 50.37 16.30
CA LEU A 11 -47.09 49.10 16.95
C LEU A 11 -45.69 48.47 17.07
N ILE A 12 -45.13 48.46 18.25
CA ILE A 12 -43.92 47.69 18.59
C ILE A 12 -44.37 46.26 18.73
N VAL A 13 -44.22 45.46 17.67
CA VAL A 13 -44.24 43.99 17.78
C VAL A 13 -42.93 43.58 18.44
N GLY A 14 -43.04 43.08 19.68
CA GLY A 14 -41.91 42.48 20.35
C GLY A 14 -41.41 41.28 19.54
N CYS A 15 -40.21 41.38 19.00
CA CYS A 15 -39.46 40.19 18.59
C CYS A 15 -39.03 39.48 19.88
N ASP A 16 -39.61 38.32 20.15
CA ASP A 16 -39.01 37.39 21.09
C ASP A 16 -37.57 37.15 20.67
N GLU A 17 -36.64 37.50 21.53
CA GLU A 17 -35.24 37.15 21.41
C GLU A 17 -35.16 35.62 21.45
N PHE A 18 -35.15 35.00 20.24
CA PHE A 18 -34.72 33.64 20.09
C PHE A 18 -33.25 33.65 20.38
N ALA A 19 -32.88 33.28 21.64
CA ALA A 19 -31.50 33.10 22.01
C ALA A 19 -30.86 32.12 21.03
N PRO A 20 -29.77 32.48 20.34
CA PRO A 20 -29.05 31.51 19.54
C PRO A 20 -28.53 30.41 20.49
N THR A 21 -29.10 29.21 20.39
CA THR A 21 -28.47 28.05 20.95
C THR A 21 -27.13 27.98 20.26
N ASP A 22 -26.07 28.32 20.99
CA ASP A 22 -24.67 28.12 20.58
C ASP A 22 -24.45 26.61 20.41
N HIS A 23 -24.81 26.12 19.23
CA HIS A 23 -24.29 24.85 18.77
C HIS A 23 -22.85 25.14 18.39
N THR A 24 -21.97 25.01 19.37
CA THR A 24 -20.55 24.84 19.12
C THR A 24 -20.39 23.58 18.29
N HIS A 25 -20.63 23.70 16.99
CA HIS A 25 -20.16 22.74 16.01
C HIS A 25 -18.63 22.79 16.10
N THR A 26 -18.08 21.90 16.92
CA THR A 26 -16.68 21.54 16.78
C THR A 26 -16.57 20.95 15.38
N GLN A 27 -16.20 21.77 14.41
CA GLN A 27 -15.85 21.27 13.08
C GLN A 27 -14.58 20.43 13.29
N THR A 28 -14.76 19.13 13.41
CA THR A 28 -13.64 18.22 13.23
C THR A 28 -13.16 18.44 11.80
N GLN A 29 -12.00 19.06 11.68
CA GLN A 29 -11.39 19.29 10.39
C GLN A 29 -11.13 17.91 9.76
N ASP A 30 -11.64 17.70 8.55
CA ASP A 30 -11.35 16.50 7.79
C ASP A 30 -9.86 16.46 7.47
N VAL A 31 -9.16 15.49 8.05
CA VAL A 31 -7.75 15.21 7.80
C VAL A 31 -7.69 13.96 6.95
N TYR A 32 -7.19 14.08 5.74
CA TYR A 32 -7.03 12.98 4.80
C TYR A 32 -5.68 12.29 5.04
N GLY A 33 -5.66 10.96 5.03
CA GLY A 33 -4.45 10.18 5.23
C GLY A 33 -4.75 8.68 5.43
N CYS A 34 -3.70 7.93 5.73
CA CYS A 34 -3.83 6.51 6.03
C CYS A 34 -4.37 6.30 7.46
N THR A 35 -5.56 5.71 7.57
CA THR A 35 -6.23 5.41 8.85
C THR A 35 -5.97 3.99 9.37
N ASP A 36 -5.19 3.17 8.65
CA ASP A 36 -4.88 1.79 9.05
C ASP A 36 -3.61 1.74 9.91
N ALA A 37 -3.75 1.32 11.18
CA ALA A 37 -2.66 1.26 12.14
C ALA A 37 -1.55 0.24 11.80
N VAL A 38 -1.80 -0.69 10.85
CA VAL A 38 -0.77 -1.64 10.39
C VAL A 38 0.04 -1.14 9.19
N ALA A 39 -0.40 -0.04 8.57
CA ALA A 39 0.36 0.59 7.50
C ALA A 39 1.59 1.33 8.03
N THR A 40 2.65 1.38 7.21
CA THR A 40 3.90 2.07 7.58
C THR A 40 3.78 3.58 7.66
N ASN A 41 2.83 4.15 6.93
CA ASN A 41 2.51 5.57 6.90
C ASN A 41 1.19 5.90 7.61
N PHE A 42 0.81 5.11 8.64
CA PHE A 42 -0.36 5.41 9.46
C PHE A 42 -0.31 6.83 10.01
N ASP A 43 -1.38 7.58 9.80
CA ASP A 43 -1.57 8.92 10.37
C ASP A 43 -2.67 8.88 11.43
N SER A 44 -2.29 8.95 12.70
CA SER A 44 -3.22 8.94 13.82
C SER A 44 -4.14 10.18 13.88
N THR A 45 -3.86 11.22 13.10
CA THR A 45 -4.68 12.42 12.99
C THR A 45 -5.66 12.36 11.83
N ALA A 46 -5.49 11.41 10.89
CA ALA A 46 -6.38 11.23 9.77
C ALA A 46 -7.78 10.80 10.24
N THR A 47 -8.79 11.51 9.74
CA THR A 47 -10.21 11.22 9.99
C THR A 47 -10.90 10.65 8.75
N ILE A 48 -10.28 10.82 7.57
CA ILE A 48 -10.77 10.34 6.28
C ILE A 48 -9.68 9.52 5.59
N PHE A 49 -10.00 8.26 5.29
CA PHE A 49 -9.13 7.38 4.50
C PHE A 49 -9.03 7.88 3.05
N ASP A 50 -7.81 8.07 2.57
CA ASP A 50 -7.52 8.62 1.24
C ASP A 50 -6.87 7.61 0.27
N ASN A 51 -6.81 6.33 0.62
CA ASN A 51 -6.16 5.24 -0.12
C ASN A 51 -4.64 5.37 -0.24
N THR A 52 -3.98 6.12 0.64
CA THR A 52 -2.51 6.27 0.62
C THR A 52 -1.77 5.30 1.52
N CYS A 53 -2.46 4.37 2.19
CA CYS A 53 -1.82 3.40 3.07
C CYS A 53 -0.73 2.59 2.35
N GLU A 54 0.42 2.47 2.98
CA GLU A 54 1.56 1.73 2.47
C GLU A 54 1.83 0.49 3.33
N TYR A 55 1.96 -0.67 2.69
CA TYR A 55 2.24 -1.94 3.33
C TYR A 55 3.54 -2.52 2.79
N PRO A 56 4.56 -2.77 3.62
CA PRO A 56 5.83 -3.32 3.15
C PRO A 56 5.63 -4.73 2.61
N PHE A 57 6.31 -5.07 1.53
CA PHE A 57 6.37 -6.45 1.07
C PHE A 57 7.11 -7.34 2.07
N VAL A 58 6.56 -8.53 2.30
CA VAL A 58 7.18 -9.59 3.08
C VAL A 58 7.05 -10.89 2.31
N PHE A 59 8.18 -11.52 1.95
CA PHE A 59 8.16 -12.85 1.36
C PHE A 59 7.78 -13.89 2.42
N LEU A 60 6.89 -14.79 2.05
CA LEU A 60 6.49 -15.95 2.83
C LEU A 60 7.18 -17.22 2.30
N ASN A 61 7.43 -17.27 0.99
CA ASN A 61 8.16 -18.31 0.28
C ASN A 61 9.01 -17.69 -0.86
N PRO A 62 10.31 -18.04 -1.02
CA PRO A 62 11.07 -19.05 -0.28
C PRO A 62 11.42 -18.64 1.15
N THR A 63 11.61 -19.66 2.00
CA THR A 63 12.14 -19.51 3.35
C THR A 63 13.67 -19.64 3.36
N GLU A 64 14.30 -19.25 4.49
CA GLU A 64 15.75 -19.30 4.65
C GLU A 64 16.30 -20.72 4.49
N GLY A 65 17.30 -20.89 3.62
CA GLY A 65 17.95 -22.14 3.36
C GLY A 65 17.13 -23.15 2.55
N GLU A 66 15.99 -22.77 2.02
CA GLU A 66 15.17 -23.64 1.17
C GLU A 66 15.94 -24.04 -0.10
N ILE A 67 15.69 -25.25 -0.59
CA ILE A 67 16.35 -25.80 -1.78
C ILE A 67 15.33 -26.04 -2.88
N TRP A 68 15.56 -25.41 -4.03
CA TRP A 68 14.75 -25.54 -5.21
C TRP A 68 15.51 -26.26 -6.33
N CYS A 69 14.88 -27.28 -6.92
CA CYS A 69 15.45 -28.03 -8.02
C CYS A 69 15.16 -27.35 -9.36
N ILE A 70 16.17 -27.22 -10.23
CA ILE A 70 15.99 -26.71 -11.59
C ILE A 70 14.89 -27.51 -12.31
N GLY A 71 14.03 -26.80 -13.04
CA GLY A 71 12.94 -27.35 -13.82
C GLY A 71 11.71 -27.75 -13.01
N SER A 72 11.73 -27.65 -11.70
CA SER A 72 10.55 -27.86 -10.86
C SER A 72 9.77 -26.56 -10.66
N THR A 73 8.44 -26.68 -10.52
CA THR A 73 7.57 -25.54 -10.27
C THR A 73 7.48 -25.27 -8.78
N TYR A 74 7.64 -24.01 -8.41
CA TYR A 74 7.50 -23.50 -7.04
C TYR A 74 6.55 -22.33 -7.01
N THR A 75 5.85 -22.17 -5.89
CA THR A 75 5.03 -21.00 -5.65
C THR A 75 5.84 -19.98 -4.86
N ILE A 76 6.10 -18.84 -5.46
CA ILE A 76 6.64 -17.67 -4.77
C ILE A 76 5.48 -17.02 -4.03
N GLU A 77 5.63 -16.75 -2.73
CA GLU A 77 4.54 -16.17 -1.94
C GLU A 77 5.03 -14.94 -1.18
N TRP A 78 4.17 -13.94 -1.12
CA TRP A 78 4.42 -12.71 -0.37
C TRP A 78 3.13 -12.12 0.20
N THR A 79 3.28 -11.19 1.12
CA THR A 79 2.19 -10.32 1.60
C THR A 79 2.65 -8.87 1.55
N GLY A 80 1.74 -7.93 1.77
CA GLY A 80 2.02 -6.50 1.69
C GLY A 80 1.90 -5.94 0.28
N GLY A 81 2.37 -4.71 0.10
CA GLY A 81 1.97 -3.89 -1.03
C GLY A 81 0.49 -3.53 -0.97
N ASN A 82 0.04 -2.59 -1.79
CA ASN A 82 -1.40 -2.34 -1.91
C ASN A 82 -2.05 -3.44 -2.75
N ILE A 83 -3.22 -3.92 -2.33
CA ILE A 83 -3.92 -5.04 -2.99
C ILE A 83 -4.32 -4.76 -4.45
N ASN A 84 -4.34 -3.49 -4.85
CA ASN A 84 -4.62 -3.05 -6.23
C ASN A 84 -3.35 -2.64 -6.98
N ASP A 85 -2.19 -2.76 -6.36
CA ASP A 85 -0.93 -2.41 -7.01
C ASP A 85 -0.56 -3.44 -8.08
N ILE A 86 0.18 -2.94 -9.05
CA ILE A 86 0.88 -3.78 -10.01
C ILE A 86 2.28 -4.03 -9.46
N ILE A 87 2.67 -5.28 -9.37
CA ILE A 87 4.06 -5.65 -9.15
C ILE A 87 4.82 -5.30 -10.44
N GLY A 88 5.70 -4.31 -10.33
CA GLY A 88 6.47 -3.85 -11.48
C GLY A 88 7.52 -4.85 -11.90
N ARG A 89 8.15 -5.48 -10.92
CA ARG A 89 9.21 -6.48 -11.14
C ARG A 89 9.18 -7.57 -10.11
N LEU A 90 9.26 -8.82 -10.58
CA LEU A 90 9.60 -9.98 -9.79
C LEU A 90 10.78 -10.67 -10.49
N HIS A 91 11.91 -10.73 -9.83
CA HIS A 91 13.12 -11.33 -10.39
C HIS A 91 13.99 -11.94 -9.30
N TYR A 92 14.98 -12.74 -9.70
CA TYR A 92 15.98 -13.23 -8.77
C TYR A 92 17.37 -12.71 -9.11
N SER A 93 18.25 -12.74 -8.12
CA SER A 93 19.66 -12.39 -8.22
C SER A 93 20.51 -13.36 -7.42
N ASP A 94 21.77 -13.47 -7.77
CA ASP A 94 22.77 -14.10 -6.91
C ASP A 94 22.89 -13.29 -5.61
N VAL A 95 23.17 -13.99 -4.49
CA VAL A 95 23.29 -13.35 -3.17
C VAL A 95 24.37 -12.27 -3.15
N ASP A 96 25.46 -12.51 -3.85
CA ASP A 96 26.62 -11.62 -3.90
C ASP A 96 26.55 -10.59 -5.06
N ALA A 97 25.57 -10.72 -5.96
CA ALA A 97 25.44 -9.85 -7.10
C ALA A 97 24.45 -8.69 -6.81
N ASN A 98 24.92 -7.45 -6.99
CA ASN A 98 24.05 -6.29 -6.98
C ASN A 98 23.28 -6.09 -8.31
N THR A 99 23.15 -7.16 -9.09
CA THR A 99 22.53 -7.13 -10.42
C THR A 99 21.42 -8.16 -10.51
N VAL A 100 20.35 -7.79 -11.21
CA VAL A 100 19.29 -8.74 -11.58
C VAL A 100 19.86 -9.82 -12.49
N GLU A 101 19.65 -11.06 -12.13
CA GLU A 101 20.08 -12.20 -12.92
C GLU A 101 19.03 -12.61 -13.94
N LEU A 102 17.77 -12.77 -13.50
CA LEU A 102 16.67 -13.18 -14.33
C LEU A 102 15.38 -12.46 -13.93
N SER A 103 14.69 -11.89 -14.90
CA SER A 103 13.34 -11.39 -14.71
C SER A 103 12.37 -12.56 -14.75
N ILE A 104 11.66 -12.81 -13.65
CA ILE A 104 10.64 -13.84 -13.55
C ILE A 104 9.33 -13.33 -14.13
N ALA A 105 8.89 -12.14 -13.69
CA ALA A 105 7.66 -11.52 -14.15
C ALA A 105 7.72 -9.99 -14.03
N THR A 106 6.96 -9.33 -14.88
CA THR A 106 6.78 -7.88 -14.83
C THR A 106 5.31 -7.52 -15.01
N ASP A 107 4.89 -6.40 -14.42
CA ASP A 107 3.54 -5.85 -14.56
C ASP A 107 2.41 -6.85 -14.21
N ILE A 108 2.60 -7.64 -13.17
CA ILE A 108 1.61 -8.60 -12.67
C ILE A 108 0.74 -7.99 -11.56
N VAL A 109 -0.48 -8.49 -11.41
CA VAL A 109 -1.36 -8.09 -10.28
C VAL A 109 -0.75 -8.57 -8.97
N ASN A 110 -0.84 -7.74 -7.91
CA ASN A 110 -0.44 -8.12 -6.56
C ASN A 110 -1.45 -9.14 -5.96
N SER A 111 -1.31 -10.40 -6.37
CA SER A 111 -2.14 -11.52 -5.91
C SER A 111 -1.63 -12.19 -4.64
N GLY A 112 -0.43 -11.82 -4.18
CA GLY A 112 0.26 -12.46 -3.06
C GLY A 112 1.01 -13.74 -3.44
N SER A 113 0.93 -14.22 -4.69
CA SER A 113 1.65 -15.41 -5.15
C SER A 113 1.92 -15.40 -6.64
N TYR A 114 2.93 -16.16 -7.04
CA TYR A 114 3.29 -16.41 -8.43
C TYR A 114 3.91 -17.81 -8.59
N GLU A 115 3.40 -18.61 -9.53
CA GLU A 115 4.01 -19.91 -9.88
C GLU A 115 5.17 -19.68 -10.85
N TRP A 116 6.31 -20.24 -10.50
CA TRP A 116 7.54 -20.14 -11.30
C TRP A 116 8.22 -21.50 -11.44
N VAL A 117 8.65 -21.82 -12.65
CA VAL A 117 9.56 -22.94 -12.89
C VAL A 117 10.97 -22.46 -12.60
N ALA A 118 11.64 -23.09 -11.63
CA ALA A 118 12.98 -22.68 -11.22
C ALA A 118 13.97 -22.83 -12.39
N GLU A 119 14.50 -21.70 -12.80
CA GLU A 119 15.50 -21.60 -13.87
C GLU A 119 16.79 -21.01 -13.30
N VAL A 120 17.89 -21.20 -13.97
CA VAL A 120 19.14 -20.56 -13.66
C VAL A 120 19.53 -19.59 -14.77
N GLY A 121 19.96 -18.40 -14.37
CA GLY A 121 20.53 -17.42 -15.27
C GLY A 121 22.01 -17.62 -15.49
N VAL A 122 22.70 -16.55 -15.79
CA VAL A 122 24.12 -16.56 -16.15
C VAL A 122 25.07 -17.01 -15.04
N PHE A 123 24.67 -16.86 -13.77
CA PHE A 123 25.48 -17.25 -12.60
C PHE A 123 25.23 -18.71 -12.16
N GLY A 124 24.34 -19.44 -12.84
CA GLY A 124 24.11 -20.85 -12.61
C GLY A 124 23.43 -21.17 -11.27
N ILE A 125 23.68 -22.39 -10.78
CA ILE A 125 23.18 -22.88 -9.49
C ILE A 125 23.86 -22.20 -8.32
N GLY A 126 23.24 -22.23 -7.14
CA GLY A 126 23.78 -21.69 -5.90
C GLY A 126 22.76 -20.87 -5.13
N GLU A 127 23.26 -20.07 -4.18
CA GLU A 127 22.43 -19.22 -3.33
C GLU A 127 21.87 -18.04 -4.10
N LYS A 128 20.57 -17.81 -3.90
CA LYS A 128 19.78 -16.80 -4.60
C LYS A 128 18.90 -16.02 -3.63
N ARG A 129 18.45 -14.86 -4.11
CA ARG A 129 17.36 -14.09 -3.50
C ARG A 129 16.35 -13.71 -4.57
N LEU A 130 15.09 -13.72 -4.20
CA LEU A 130 14.05 -13.06 -4.97
C LEU A 130 14.01 -11.57 -4.62
N TYR A 131 13.55 -10.80 -5.56
CA TYR A 131 13.32 -9.36 -5.42
C TYR A 131 11.93 -9.04 -5.95
N ILE A 132 11.16 -8.30 -5.19
CA ILE A 132 9.85 -7.79 -5.58
C ILE A 132 9.86 -6.26 -5.47
N GLU A 133 9.25 -5.60 -6.43
CA GLU A 133 9.13 -4.15 -6.47
C GLU A 133 7.77 -3.76 -7.06
N ASN A 134 7.11 -2.77 -6.46
CA ASN A 134 5.91 -2.21 -7.05
C ASN A 134 6.22 -1.40 -8.31
N LYS A 135 5.21 -1.17 -9.17
CA LYS A 135 5.39 -0.45 -10.45
C LYS A 135 5.88 0.98 -10.27
N GLN A 136 5.51 1.63 -9.18
CA GLN A 136 5.92 2.99 -8.84
C GLN A 136 7.38 3.06 -8.34
N GLN A 137 8.01 1.90 -8.05
CA GLN A 137 9.38 1.80 -7.50
C GLN A 137 9.54 2.48 -6.14
N THR A 138 8.46 2.58 -5.38
CA THR A 138 8.44 3.18 -4.03
C THR A 138 8.60 2.14 -2.93
N GLN A 139 8.24 0.87 -3.23
CA GLN A 139 8.31 -0.25 -2.30
C GLN A 139 9.01 -1.43 -2.96
N TRP A 140 9.92 -2.03 -2.25
CA TRP A 140 10.65 -3.22 -2.71
C TRP A 140 11.11 -4.06 -1.53
N LYS A 141 11.39 -5.34 -1.79
CA LYS A 141 11.91 -6.27 -0.79
C LYS A 141 12.68 -7.42 -1.44
N HIS A 142 13.70 -7.92 -0.74
CA HIS A 142 14.34 -9.20 -1.00
C HIS A 142 13.70 -10.31 -0.16
N SER A 143 13.70 -11.54 -0.70
CA SER A 143 13.38 -12.73 0.07
C SER A 143 14.51 -13.12 1.04
N ALA A 144 14.26 -14.14 1.84
CA ALA A 144 15.30 -14.94 2.46
C ALA A 144 16.24 -15.55 1.39
N VAL A 145 17.41 -16.00 1.81
CA VAL A 145 18.35 -16.73 0.94
C VAL A 145 17.87 -18.15 0.77
N PHE A 146 17.81 -18.61 -0.46
CA PHE A 146 17.49 -19.99 -0.83
C PHE A 146 18.48 -20.48 -1.88
N SER A 147 18.53 -21.77 -2.16
CA SER A 147 19.45 -22.34 -3.15
C SER A 147 18.71 -22.93 -4.34
N ILE A 148 19.23 -22.70 -5.54
CA ILE A 148 18.82 -23.44 -6.74
C ILE A 148 19.90 -24.46 -7.07
N ILE A 149 19.53 -25.73 -7.18
CA ILE A 149 20.43 -26.83 -7.48
C ILE A 149 19.92 -27.69 -8.63
N ASP A 150 20.82 -28.48 -9.24
CA ASP A 150 20.43 -29.55 -10.15
C ASP A 150 20.26 -30.86 -9.36
N CYS A 151 19.00 -31.19 -9.05
CA CYS A 151 18.67 -32.39 -8.28
C CYS A 151 18.93 -33.73 -9.05
N ASN A 152 19.19 -33.68 -10.35
CA ASN A 152 19.40 -34.86 -11.17
C ASN A 152 20.88 -35.25 -11.27
N ASN A 153 21.79 -34.37 -10.87
CA ASN A 153 23.24 -34.54 -10.98
C ASN A 153 23.95 -34.58 -9.61
N ASN A 154 23.27 -34.99 -8.55
CA ASN A 154 23.83 -35.07 -7.21
C ASN A 154 24.11 -36.53 -6.79
#